data_684230bf075cc864fb66417d93ff3e10
#
_entry.id   684230bf075cc864fb66417d93ff3e10
#
_cell.length_a   1.000
_cell.length_b   1.000
_cell.length_c   1.000
_cell.angle_alpha   90.00
_cell.angle_beta   90.00
_cell.angle_gamma   90.00
#
_symmetry.space_group_name_H-M   'P 1'
#
loop_
_entity.id
_entity.type
_entity.pdbx_description
1 polymer ?
#
loop_
_entity_poly.entity_id
_entity_poly.type
_entity_poly.pdbx_seq_one_letter_code
_entity_poly.pdbx_strand_id
1 'polypeptide(L)'
;MDGLVAPAPIPHGPPVRGTLFYKMTGSGNDFVVLDGRATTPERWAAARVRAICDRRTGVGADGLVILTPAAAGTVRMSYWNSDGSHGAMCGNAALCSGRLAVELEMVPAGEFCLLTDAGMVRVLSQGPADDAEINLPDVDLPRDGPELEPASGEHWISLGAVGVPHLVVRVDDIETVDVPSRGKALRSDPALGPAGSNVNFVSPQSDMRAPWLIRTFERGVEAETLACGTGTVAAGLALAARREAGLPVTFRSRGGPELTVRAQVGASRAHDVWLRGQGRRLFRGVWEDQEDGR
;
A
#
# COMPACT_ATOMS: atom_id res chain seq x y z
N MET A 1 -10.62 47.82 -13.62
CA MET A 1 -11.58 46.69 -13.72
C MET A 1 -11.17 45.88 -14.95
N ASP A 2 -10.21 45.00 -14.77
CA ASP A 2 -9.73 44.17 -15.87
C ASP A 2 -10.60 42.93 -15.97
N GLY A 3 -11.37 42.85 -17.07
CA GLY A 3 -12.24 41.74 -17.34
C GLY A 3 -11.45 40.46 -17.59
N LEU A 4 -11.55 39.51 -16.67
CA LEU A 4 -11.12 38.13 -16.90
C LEU A 4 -11.93 37.53 -18.07
N VAL A 5 -11.31 37.51 -19.26
CA VAL A 5 -11.85 36.77 -20.40
C VAL A 5 -11.81 35.29 -20.04
N ALA A 6 -12.96 34.65 -19.94
CA ALA A 6 -13.05 33.20 -19.75
C ALA A 6 -12.27 32.51 -20.89
N PRO A 7 -11.44 31.51 -20.60
CA PRO A 7 -10.72 30.79 -21.64
C PRO A 7 -11.72 30.14 -22.61
N ALA A 8 -11.44 30.25 -23.90
CA ALA A 8 -12.23 29.62 -24.93
C ALA A 8 -12.36 28.10 -24.66
N PRO A 9 -13.53 27.50 -24.91
CA PRO A 9 -13.70 26.05 -24.73
C PRO A 9 -12.69 25.33 -25.63
N ILE A 10 -11.95 24.41 -25.03
CA ILE A 10 -11.02 23.53 -25.75
C ILE A 10 -11.85 22.77 -26.80
N PRO A 11 -11.51 22.85 -28.12
CA PRO A 11 -12.27 22.14 -29.13
C PRO A 11 -12.25 20.65 -28.80
N HIS A 12 -13.43 20.04 -28.69
CA HIS A 12 -13.59 18.61 -28.54
C HIS A 12 -13.08 17.96 -29.83
N GLY A 13 -11.88 17.37 -29.76
CA GLY A 13 -11.39 16.49 -30.82
C GLY A 13 -12.32 15.29 -31.03
N PRO A 14 -12.12 14.50 -32.10
CA PRO A 14 -12.89 13.29 -32.32
C PRO A 14 -12.83 12.40 -31.06
N PRO A 15 -13.87 11.58 -30.78
CA PRO A 15 -13.88 10.74 -29.60
C PRO A 15 -12.63 9.87 -29.57
N VAL A 16 -11.83 10.03 -28.51
CA VAL A 16 -10.58 9.27 -28.32
C VAL A 16 -10.97 7.81 -28.16
N ARG A 17 -10.51 6.95 -29.07
CA ARG A 17 -10.68 5.50 -28.96
C ARG A 17 -9.63 4.98 -27.99
N GLY A 18 -10.04 4.27 -26.93
CA GLY A 18 -9.11 3.72 -25.96
C GLY A 18 -9.76 3.28 -24.66
N THR A 19 -8.94 2.87 -23.71
CA THR A 19 -9.37 2.41 -22.40
C THR A 19 -9.24 3.55 -21.38
N LEU A 20 -10.35 3.97 -20.76
CA LEU A 20 -10.34 4.94 -19.66
C LEU A 20 -9.61 4.32 -18.46
N PHE A 21 -8.68 5.06 -17.89
CA PHE A 21 -7.95 4.67 -16.69
C PHE A 21 -7.96 5.78 -15.63
N TYR A 22 -7.73 5.36 -14.39
CA TYR A 22 -7.52 6.21 -13.23
C TYR A 22 -6.09 6.00 -12.72
N LYS A 23 -5.31 7.07 -12.66
CA LYS A 23 -4.00 7.04 -12.02
C LYS A 23 -4.18 7.27 -10.54
N MET A 24 -3.80 6.30 -9.74
CA MET A 24 -3.91 6.32 -8.28
C MET A 24 -2.53 6.28 -7.63
N THR A 25 -2.42 6.81 -6.43
CA THR A 25 -1.27 6.57 -5.54
C THR A 25 -1.77 6.16 -4.17
N GLY A 26 -1.11 5.17 -3.58
CA GLY A 26 -1.38 4.66 -2.24
C GLY A 26 -0.09 4.41 -1.50
N SER A 27 0.16 5.21 -0.47
CA SER A 27 1.26 5.02 0.49
C SER A 27 2.63 4.74 -0.15
N GLY A 28 2.97 5.46 -1.22
CA GLY A 28 4.27 5.37 -1.89
C GLY A 28 4.29 4.54 -3.18
N ASN A 29 3.27 3.70 -3.43
CA ASN A 29 3.08 3.05 -4.71
C ASN A 29 2.10 3.82 -5.60
N ASP A 30 2.20 3.58 -6.90
CA ASP A 30 1.28 4.14 -7.87
C ASP A 30 0.70 3.07 -8.81
N PHE A 31 -0.57 3.24 -9.16
CA PHE A 31 -1.31 2.23 -9.93
C PHE A 31 -2.07 2.87 -11.08
N VAL A 32 -2.17 2.11 -12.17
CA VAL A 32 -3.21 2.31 -13.17
C VAL A 32 -4.41 1.46 -12.76
N VAL A 33 -5.57 2.09 -12.57
CA VAL A 33 -6.79 1.38 -12.19
C VAL A 33 -7.83 1.51 -13.28
N LEU A 34 -8.43 0.40 -13.67
CA LEU A 34 -9.44 0.30 -14.73
C LEU A 34 -10.79 -0.08 -14.15
N ASP A 35 -11.84 0.45 -14.77
CA ASP A 35 -13.21 0.05 -14.49
C ASP A 35 -13.54 -1.23 -15.28
N GLY A 36 -13.73 -2.34 -14.56
CA GLY A 36 -14.05 -3.64 -15.12
C GLY A 36 -15.43 -3.74 -15.78
N ARG A 37 -16.26 -2.69 -15.68
CA ARG A 37 -17.49 -2.59 -16.48
C ARG A 37 -17.20 -2.26 -17.95
N ALA A 38 -16.03 -1.66 -18.23
CA ALA A 38 -15.59 -1.25 -19.57
C ALA A 38 -14.51 -2.17 -20.17
N THR A 39 -13.86 -3.00 -19.36
CA THR A 39 -12.81 -3.94 -19.78
C THR A 39 -12.81 -5.18 -18.90
N THR A 40 -12.23 -6.29 -19.37
CA THR A 40 -12.13 -7.53 -18.60
C THR A 40 -10.66 -7.93 -18.39
N PRO A 41 -10.34 -8.68 -17.30
CA PRO A 41 -8.99 -9.15 -17.02
C PRO A 41 -8.31 -9.88 -18.18
N GLU A 42 -9.06 -10.67 -18.94
CA GLU A 42 -8.57 -11.50 -20.05
C GLU A 42 -7.99 -10.67 -21.21
N ARG A 43 -8.39 -9.40 -21.32
CA ARG A 43 -7.86 -8.47 -22.33
C ARG A 43 -6.49 -7.92 -21.95
N TRP A 44 -6.01 -8.20 -20.73
CA TRP A 44 -4.78 -7.64 -20.17
C TRP A 44 -3.70 -8.72 -19.99
N ALA A 45 -3.22 -9.23 -21.13
CA ALA A 45 -2.05 -10.11 -21.15
C ALA A 45 -0.82 -9.37 -20.60
N ALA A 46 0.16 -10.13 -20.10
CA ALA A 46 1.37 -9.59 -19.46
C ALA A 46 2.09 -8.52 -20.30
N ALA A 47 2.14 -8.67 -21.61
CA ALA A 47 2.76 -7.68 -22.52
C ALA A 47 2.04 -6.34 -22.48
N ARG A 48 0.69 -6.34 -22.46
CA ARG A 48 -0.13 -5.13 -22.41
C ARG A 48 -0.04 -4.45 -21.04
N VAL A 49 0.04 -5.23 -19.96
CA VAL A 49 0.28 -4.71 -18.61
C VAL A 49 1.65 -4.01 -18.56
N ARG A 50 2.70 -4.63 -19.07
CA ARG A 50 4.03 -4.00 -19.15
C ARG A 50 4.00 -2.70 -19.93
N ALA A 51 3.30 -2.68 -21.08
CA ALA A 51 3.22 -1.50 -21.92
C ALA A 51 2.57 -0.31 -21.20
N ILE A 52 1.43 -0.50 -20.55
CA ILE A 52 0.76 0.60 -19.84
C ILE A 52 1.53 1.03 -18.57
N CYS A 53 2.22 0.09 -17.90
CA CYS A 53 2.99 0.36 -16.68
C CYS A 53 4.39 0.94 -16.97
N ASP A 54 4.88 0.92 -18.21
CA ASP A 54 6.18 1.52 -18.54
C ASP A 54 6.18 3.03 -18.28
N ARG A 55 7.21 3.51 -17.52
CA ARG A 55 7.27 4.90 -17.08
C ARG A 55 7.71 5.88 -18.16
N ARG A 56 8.19 5.40 -19.30
CA ARG A 56 8.69 6.25 -20.41
C ARG A 56 7.79 6.23 -21.64
N THR A 57 7.20 5.05 -21.89
CA THR A 57 6.42 4.82 -23.13
C THR A 57 4.95 4.52 -22.84
N GLY A 58 4.58 4.35 -21.57
CA GLY A 58 3.23 4.10 -21.10
C GLY A 58 2.71 5.20 -20.18
N VAL A 59 1.71 4.87 -19.39
CA VAL A 59 1.20 5.71 -18.29
C VAL A 59 2.19 5.74 -17.13
N GLY A 60 2.93 4.65 -16.95
CA GLY A 60 3.87 4.45 -15.87
C GLY A 60 3.18 4.11 -14.55
N ALA A 61 3.48 2.97 -13.96
CA ALA A 61 2.95 2.56 -12.67
C ALA A 61 3.72 1.37 -12.09
N ASP A 62 3.59 1.15 -10.78
CA ASP A 62 4.07 -0.06 -10.11
C ASP A 62 3.18 -1.28 -10.39
N GLY A 63 1.94 -1.04 -10.83
CA GLY A 63 1.03 -2.11 -11.21
C GLY A 63 -0.27 -1.64 -11.84
N LEU A 64 -1.00 -2.62 -12.39
CA LEU A 64 -2.33 -2.47 -12.95
C LEU A 64 -3.36 -3.13 -12.03
N VAL A 65 -4.50 -2.46 -11.86
CA VAL A 65 -5.66 -2.99 -11.13
C VAL A 65 -6.89 -2.92 -12.04
N ILE A 66 -7.72 -3.96 -12.00
CA ILE A 66 -9.06 -3.93 -12.60
C ILE A 66 -10.08 -4.17 -11.49
N LEU A 67 -11.03 -3.22 -11.35
CA LEU A 67 -12.12 -3.30 -10.39
C LEU A 67 -13.39 -3.71 -11.11
N THR A 68 -13.95 -4.85 -10.75
CA THR A 68 -15.19 -5.37 -11.35
C THR A 68 -16.25 -5.53 -10.28
N PRO A 69 -17.45 -4.92 -10.42
CA PRO A 69 -18.57 -5.22 -9.54
C PRO A 69 -18.84 -6.72 -9.52
N ALA A 70 -19.05 -7.29 -8.32
CA ALA A 70 -19.37 -8.70 -8.12
C ALA A 70 -20.76 -8.84 -7.48
N ALA A 71 -20.92 -9.67 -6.45
CA ALA A 71 -22.17 -9.75 -5.70
C ALA A 71 -22.44 -8.44 -4.93
N ALA A 72 -23.66 -8.28 -4.41
CA ALA A 72 -24.04 -7.10 -3.64
C ALA A 72 -23.03 -6.83 -2.50
N GLY A 73 -22.52 -5.59 -2.43
CA GLY A 73 -21.52 -5.19 -1.45
C GLY A 73 -20.13 -5.79 -1.69
N THR A 74 -19.82 -6.27 -2.89
CA THR A 74 -18.53 -6.87 -3.23
C THR A 74 -17.98 -6.33 -4.53
N VAL A 75 -16.68 -6.02 -4.55
CA VAL A 75 -15.93 -5.65 -5.75
C VAL A 75 -14.76 -6.63 -5.92
N ARG A 76 -14.58 -7.16 -7.11
CA ARG A 76 -13.41 -7.96 -7.46
C ARG A 76 -12.24 -7.04 -7.80
N MET A 77 -11.09 -7.27 -7.19
CA MET A 77 -9.82 -6.66 -7.52
C MET A 77 -8.91 -7.67 -8.20
N SER A 78 -8.63 -7.49 -9.47
CA SER A 78 -7.57 -8.22 -10.19
C SER A 78 -6.34 -7.34 -10.27
N TYR A 79 -5.17 -7.87 -9.89
CA TYR A 79 -3.94 -7.09 -9.75
C TYR A 79 -2.77 -7.72 -10.50
N TRP A 80 -1.99 -6.89 -11.17
CA TRP A 80 -0.73 -7.24 -11.84
C TRP A 80 0.39 -6.30 -11.41
N ASN A 81 1.58 -6.85 -11.20
CA ASN A 81 2.81 -6.07 -11.09
C ASN A 81 3.17 -5.43 -12.43
N SER A 82 4.02 -4.41 -12.41
CA SER A 82 4.47 -3.71 -13.63
C SER A 82 5.20 -4.59 -14.64
N ASP A 83 5.77 -5.73 -14.21
CA ASP A 83 6.41 -6.73 -15.07
C ASP A 83 5.39 -7.63 -15.81
N GLY A 84 4.11 -7.46 -15.55
CA GLY A 84 3.01 -8.24 -16.11
C GLY A 84 2.72 -9.53 -15.35
N SER A 85 3.43 -9.83 -14.28
CA SER A 85 3.11 -10.97 -13.41
C SER A 85 1.83 -10.70 -12.61
N HIS A 86 1.00 -11.74 -12.44
CA HIS A 86 -0.22 -11.64 -11.66
C HIS A 86 0.09 -11.65 -10.16
N GLY A 87 -0.44 -10.70 -9.42
CA GLY A 87 -0.27 -10.60 -7.98
C GLY A 87 -1.57 -10.99 -7.26
N ALA A 88 -1.45 -11.83 -6.22
CA ALA A 88 -2.61 -12.28 -5.47
C ALA A 88 -3.26 -11.15 -4.65
N MET A 89 -2.45 -10.23 -4.12
CA MET A 89 -2.91 -9.08 -3.32
C MET A 89 -1.77 -8.06 -3.16
N CYS A 90 -2.14 -6.79 -3.07
CA CYS A 90 -1.26 -5.69 -2.66
C CYS A 90 -2.06 -4.73 -1.76
N GLY A 91 -1.58 -4.47 -0.54
CA GLY A 91 -2.28 -3.63 0.45
C GLY A 91 -2.51 -2.20 -0.06
N ASN A 92 -1.49 -1.60 -0.69
CA ASN A 92 -1.59 -0.25 -1.24
C ASN A 92 -2.55 -0.18 -2.43
N ALA A 93 -2.58 -1.22 -3.28
CA ALA A 93 -3.56 -1.34 -4.35
C ALA A 93 -4.98 -1.52 -3.79
N ALA A 94 -5.15 -2.26 -2.68
CA ALA A 94 -6.43 -2.44 -2.01
C ALA A 94 -6.97 -1.13 -1.40
N LEU A 95 -6.11 -0.29 -0.80
CA LEU A 95 -6.48 1.04 -0.32
C LEU A 95 -6.97 1.94 -1.47
N CYS A 96 -6.23 1.96 -2.59
CA CYS A 96 -6.64 2.67 -3.81
C CYS A 96 -7.97 2.15 -4.35
N SER A 97 -8.12 0.83 -4.40
CA SER A 97 -9.32 0.14 -4.87
C SER A 97 -10.53 0.45 -4.01
N GLY A 98 -10.35 0.45 -2.70
CA GLY A 98 -11.39 0.75 -1.73
C GLY A 98 -12.00 2.13 -1.93
N ARG A 99 -11.14 3.13 -2.09
CA ARG A 99 -11.60 4.48 -2.37
C ARG A 99 -12.27 4.61 -3.74
N LEU A 100 -11.62 4.09 -4.78
CA LEU A 100 -12.11 4.25 -6.15
C LEU A 100 -13.43 3.51 -6.38
N ALA A 101 -13.64 2.35 -5.75
CA ALA A 101 -14.87 1.59 -5.87
C ALA A 101 -16.10 2.39 -5.40
N VAL A 102 -15.97 3.15 -4.31
CA VAL A 102 -17.01 4.07 -3.83
C VAL A 102 -17.17 5.27 -4.77
N GLU A 103 -16.07 5.86 -5.23
CA GLU A 103 -16.10 6.99 -6.16
C GLU A 103 -16.76 6.64 -7.50
N LEU A 104 -16.60 5.40 -7.97
CA LEU A 104 -17.22 4.88 -9.19
C LEU A 104 -18.63 4.30 -8.96
N GLU A 105 -19.17 4.44 -7.75
CA GLU A 105 -20.50 3.93 -7.38
C GLU A 105 -20.65 2.40 -7.64
N MET A 106 -19.56 1.64 -7.50
CA MET A 106 -19.60 0.19 -7.56
C MET A 106 -20.20 -0.40 -6.28
N VAL A 107 -19.98 0.29 -5.16
CA VAL A 107 -20.51 0.00 -3.83
C VAL A 107 -20.85 1.32 -3.12
N PRO A 108 -21.80 1.31 -2.18
CA PRO A 108 -22.06 2.49 -1.35
C PRO A 108 -20.87 2.78 -0.42
N ALA A 109 -20.77 4.02 0.06
CA ALA A 109 -19.87 4.39 1.14
C ALA A 109 -20.15 3.54 2.40
N GLY A 110 -19.09 3.19 3.11
CA GLY A 110 -19.15 2.34 4.29
C GLY A 110 -18.26 1.11 4.17
N GLU A 111 -18.63 0.03 4.84
CA GLU A 111 -17.92 -1.24 4.81
C GLU A 111 -18.44 -2.13 3.68
N PHE A 112 -17.53 -2.73 2.93
CA PHE A 112 -17.80 -3.66 1.85
C PHE A 112 -16.67 -4.69 1.71
N CYS A 113 -16.84 -5.67 0.82
CA CYS A 113 -15.85 -6.70 0.55
C CYS A 113 -15.08 -6.45 -0.75
N LEU A 114 -13.77 -6.61 -0.68
CA LEU A 114 -12.89 -6.65 -1.84
C LEU A 114 -12.45 -8.11 -2.05
N LEU A 115 -12.89 -8.73 -3.14
CA LEU A 115 -12.49 -10.09 -3.50
C LEU A 115 -11.17 -10.03 -4.26
N THR A 116 -10.14 -10.63 -3.70
CA THR A 116 -8.78 -10.74 -4.28
C THR A 116 -8.44 -12.20 -4.54
N ASP A 117 -7.32 -12.47 -5.20
CA ASP A 117 -6.85 -13.86 -5.36
C ASP A 117 -6.24 -14.46 -4.09
N ALA A 118 -5.90 -13.61 -3.12
CA ALA A 118 -5.53 -14.04 -1.76
C ALA A 118 -6.75 -14.29 -0.84
N GLY A 119 -7.97 -14.01 -1.32
CA GLY A 119 -9.21 -14.14 -0.55
C GLY A 119 -9.97 -12.83 -0.40
N MET A 120 -10.97 -12.84 0.48
CA MET A 120 -11.80 -11.66 0.76
C MET A 120 -11.12 -10.75 1.79
N VAL A 121 -11.11 -9.45 1.49
CA VAL A 121 -10.63 -8.38 2.35
C VAL A 121 -11.81 -7.45 2.65
N ARG A 122 -12.09 -7.19 3.93
CA ARG A 122 -13.04 -6.15 4.32
C ARG A 122 -12.39 -4.78 4.10
N VAL A 123 -13.14 -3.86 3.54
CA VAL A 123 -12.70 -2.50 3.25
C VAL A 123 -13.70 -1.53 3.87
N LEU A 124 -13.21 -0.47 4.49
CA LEU A 124 -14.01 0.66 4.94
C LEU A 124 -13.58 1.90 4.16
N SER A 125 -14.52 2.53 3.45
CA SER A 125 -14.28 3.78 2.72
C SER A 125 -15.51 4.67 2.75
N GLN A 126 -15.31 5.95 3.07
CA GLN A 126 -16.39 6.96 3.07
C GLN A 126 -16.44 7.74 1.76
N GLY A 127 -15.58 7.41 0.80
CA GLY A 127 -15.53 8.03 -0.51
C GLY A 127 -14.29 8.90 -0.75
N PRO A 128 -14.33 9.81 -1.72
CA PRO A 128 -13.14 10.47 -2.25
C PRO A 128 -12.46 11.46 -1.30
N ALA A 129 -13.13 11.91 -0.23
CA ALA A 129 -12.57 12.85 0.74
C ALA A 129 -11.76 12.19 1.85
N ASP A 130 -11.95 10.87 2.07
CA ASP A 130 -11.33 10.12 3.15
C ASP A 130 -10.32 9.08 2.64
N ASP A 131 -9.40 8.68 3.54
CA ASP A 131 -8.58 7.51 3.33
C ASP A 131 -9.43 6.24 3.39
N ALA A 132 -8.95 5.17 2.77
CA ALA A 132 -9.56 3.86 2.93
C ALA A 132 -8.88 3.08 4.06
N GLU A 133 -9.61 2.12 4.62
CA GLU A 133 -9.08 1.13 5.56
C GLU A 133 -9.26 -0.27 4.98
N ILE A 134 -8.27 -1.12 5.19
CA ILE A 134 -8.35 -2.55 4.84
C ILE A 134 -8.19 -3.38 6.10
N ASN A 135 -9.02 -4.41 6.24
CA ASN A 135 -8.92 -5.38 7.31
C ASN A 135 -7.92 -6.48 6.92
N LEU A 136 -7.04 -6.80 7.85
CA LEU A 136 -6.07 -7.88 7.72
C LEU A 136 -6.50 -9.08 8.58
N PRO A 137 -6.04 -10.28 8.28
CA PRO A 137 -6.24 -11.43 9.16
C PRO A 137 -5.71 -11.17 10.59
N ASP A 138 -6.18 -11.94 11.53
CA ASP A 138 -5.63 -11.94 12.89
C ASP A 138 -4.13 -12.23 12.86
N VAL A 139 -3.36 -11.46 13.62
CA VAL A 139 -1.90 -11.49 13.64
C VAL A 139 -1.40 -11.89 15.02
N ASP A 140 -0.46 -12.82 15.07
CA ASP A 140 0.26 -13.11 16.32
C ASP A 140 1.11 -11.88 16.68
N LEU A 141 1.09 -11.51 17.98
CA LEU A 141 1.87 -10.34 18.43
C LEU A 141 3.36 -10.56 18.19
N PRO A 142 4.07 -9.56 17.68
CA PRO A 142 5.52 -9.60 17.58
C PRO A 142 6.14 -9.85 18.95
N ARG A 143 7.17 -10.67 18.97
CA ARG A 143 7.95 -11.04 20.16
C ARG A 143 9.41 -10.67 19.96
N ASP A 144 10.20 -10.78 21.02
CA ASP A 144 11.63 -10.55 20.91
C ASP A 144 12.21 -11.33 19.73
N GLY A 145 13.04 -10.67 18.95
CA GLY A 145 13.69 -11.28 17.80
C GLY A 145 14.59 -12.46 18.25
N PRO A 146 15.02 -13.30 17.30
CA PRO A 146 16.10 -14.22 17.58
C PRO A 146 17.30 -13.43 18.10
N GLU A 147 18.37 -14.10 18.55
CA GLU A 147 19.58 -13.48 19.13
C GLU A 147 20.25 -12.45 18.16
N LEU A 148 19.52 -11.34 17.91
CA LEU A 148 19.97 -10.19 17.15
C LEU A 148 20.32 -9.09 18.12
N GLU A 149 21.61 -8.74 18.19
CA GLU A 149 22.09 -7.68 19.07
C GLU A 149 21.72 -6.30 18.54
N PRO A 150 21.00 -5.49 19.34
CA PRO A 150 20.79 -4.09 19.00
C PRO A 150 22.12 -3.33 18.83
N ALA A 151 22.21 -2.52 17.79
CA ALA A 151 23.34 -1.63 17.61
C ALA A 151 23.21 -0.36 18.50
N SER A 152 24.24 0.48 18.51
CA SER A 152 24.18 1.76 19.24
C SER A 152 23.01 2.61 18.73
N GLY A 153 22.18 3.12 19.64
CA GLY A 153 20.95 3.87 19.32
C GLY A 153 19.74 3.00 19.00
N GLU A 154 19.87 1.67 19.00
CA GLU A 154 18.76 0.74 18.92
C GLU A 154 18.35 0.25 20.33
N HIS A 155 17.07 0.25 20.66
CA HIS A 155 16.57 -0.16 21.97
C HIS A 155 16.16 -1.62 22.03
N TRP A 156 15.49 -2.08 20.97
CA TRP A 156 15.03 -3.46 20.87
C TRP A 156 14.74 -3.86 19.42
N ILE A 157 14.74 -5.15 19.19
CA ILE A 157 14.37 -5.78 17.92
C ILE A 157 13.25 -6.79 18.22
N SER A 158 12.12 -6.64 17.54
CA SER A 158 11.00 -7.59 17.58
C SER A 158 10.80 -8.26 16.24
N LEU A 159 10.38 -9.53 16.24
CA LEU A 159 10.03 -10.30 15.05
C LEU A 159 8.54 -10.65 15.08
N GLY A 160 7.85 -10.37 14.00
CA GLY A 160 6.46 -10.74 13.76
C GLY A 160 6.23 -11.13 12.31
N ALA A 161 5.04 -11.65 12.00
CA ALA A 161 4.64 -11.98 10.65
C ALA A 161 3.28 -11.35 10.34
N VAL A 162 3.24 -10.51 9.33
CA VAL A 162 2.02 -9.94 8.75
C VAL A 162 2.02 -10.31 7.27
N GLY A 163 1.51 -11.50 6.96
CA GLY A 163 1.65 -12.13 5.65
C GLY A 163 3.08 -12.62 5.36
N VAL A 164 4.09 -11.80 5.66
CA VAL A 164 5.52 -12.10 5.53
C VAL A 164 6.26 -11.70 6.82
N PRO A 165 7.49 -12.20 7.06
CA PRO A 165 8.27 -11.83 8.24
C PRO A 165 8.68 -10.35 8.25
N HIS A 166 8.58 -9.72 9.41
CA HIS A 166 8.98 -8.34 9.68
C HIS A 166 9.81 -8.24 10.96
N LEU A 167 11.02 -7.73 10.86
CA LEU A 167 11.73 -7.17 12.01
C LEU A 167 11.25 -5.74 12.25
N VAL A 168 11.08 -5.39 13.50
CA VAL A 168 10.81 -4.02 13.96
C VAL A 168 11.95 -3.63 14.89
N VAL A 169 12.66 -2.57 14.54
CA VAL A 169 13.82 -2.05 15.27
C VAL A 169 13.44 -0.67 15.83
N ARG A 170 13.41 -0.53 17.15
CA ARG A 170 13.16 0.73 17.83
C ARG A 170 14.46 1.50 17.96
N VAL A 171 14.52 2.71 17.39
CA VAL A 171 15.71 3.55 17.37
C VAL A 171 15.45 4.90 18.05
N ASP A 172 16.51 5.56 18.54
CA ASP A 172 16.41 6.89 19.15
C ASP A 172 15.93 7.93 18.12
N ASP A 173 16.62 8.01 17.00
CA ASP A 173 16.38 8.95 15.91
C ASP A 173 16.51 8.22 14.56
N ILE A 174 15.41 8.13 13.85
CA ILE A 174 15.34 7.41 12.57
C ILE A 174 16.16 8.08 11.46
N GLU A 175 16.40 9.39 11.57
CA GLU A 175 17.18 10.14 10.57
C GLU A 175 18.68 9.78 10.62
N THR A 176 19.16 9.27 11.75
CA THR A 176 20.55 8.84 11.92
C THR A 176 20.80 7.41 11.42
N VAL A 177 19.76 6.66 11.08
CA VAL A 177 19.88 5.25 10.68
C VAL A 177 20.35 5.14 9.22
N ASP A 178 21.45 4.44 9.00
CA ASP A 178 21.83 3.96 7.66
C ASP A 178 20.99 2.74 7.29
N VAL A 179 19.75 3.00 6.83
CA VAL A 179 18.79 1.95 6.47
C VAL A 179 19.33 1.01 5.40
N PRO A 180 20.00 1.45 4.33
CA PRO A 180 20.58 0.53 3.35
C PRO A 180 21.55 -0.48 3.96
N SER A 181 22.52 -0.03 4.75
CA SER A 181 23.53 -0.91 5.33
C SER A 181 22.98 -1.77 6.46
N ARG A 182 22.33 -1.16 7.47
CA ARG A 182 21.78 -1.88 8.63
C ARG A 182 20.61 -2.75 8.25
N GLY A 183 19.73 -2.26 7.40
CA GLY A 183 18.59 -3.01 6.89
C GLY A 183 19.02 -4.26 6.12
N LYS A 184 20.02 -4.14 5.23
CA LYS A 184 20.59 -5.27 4.49
C LYS A 184 21.21 -6.31 5.43
N ALA A 185 21.97 -5.88 6.43
CA ALA A 185 22.59 -6.79 7.40
C ALA A 185 21.51 -7.59 8.18
N LEU A 186 20.52 -6.90 8.74
CA LEU A 186 19.44 -7.54 9.50
C LEU A 186 18.52 -8.40 8.60
N ARG A 187 18.21 -7.94 7.37
CA ARG A 187 17.33 -8.65 6.44
C ARG A 187 17.80 -10.08 6.15
N SER A 188 19.11 -10.30 6.09
CA SER A 188 19.74 -11.56 5.71
C SER A 188 20.50 -12.23 6.85
N ASP A 189 20.23 -11.84 8.10
CA ASP A 189 20.87 -12.47 9.26
C ASP A 189 20.55 -13.97 9.31
N PRO A 190 21.56 -14.85 9.51
CA PRO A 190 21.35 -16.28 9.55
C PRO A 190 20.35 -16.75 10.60
N ALA A 191 20.18 -16.02 11.71
CA ALA A 191 19.21 -16.30 12.75
C ALA A 191 17.75 -16.24 12.28
N LEU A 192 17.47 -15.55 11.14
CA LEU A 192 16.16 -15.47 10.52
C LEU A 192 15.88 -16.62 9.55
N GLY A 193 16.85 -17.47 9.29
CA GLY A 193 16.78 -18.51 8.26
C GLY A 193 16.88 -17.96 6.83
N PRO A 194 16.79 -18.86 5.82
CA PRO A 194 17.11 -18.49 4.43
C PRO A 194 16.13 -17.48 3.81
N ALA A 195 14.90 -17.41 4.30
CA ALA A 195 13.91 -16.46 3.80
C ALA A 195 14.21 -15.02 4.23
N GLY A 196 14.83 -14.83 5.40
CA GLY A 196 15.06 -13.52 5.97
C GLY A 196 13.76 -12.74 6.26
N SER A 197 13.87 -11.43 6.43
CA SER A 197 12.75 -10.57 6.85
C SER A 197 12.80 -9.19 6.20
N ASN A 198 11.66 -8.50 6.10
CA ASN A 198 11.65 -7.05 5.97
C ASN A 198 12.16 -6.42 7.28
N VAL A 199 12.79 -5.25 7.21
CA VAL A 199 13.30 -4.56 8.39
C VAL A 199 12.67 -3.17 8.49
N ASN A 200 11.98 -2.90 9.60
CA ASN A 200 11.26 -1.66 9.83
C ASN A 200 11.89 -0.93 11.01
N PHE A 201 12.53 0.19 10.78
CA PHE A 201 13.03 1.07 11.83
C PHE A 201 11.93 2.03 12.25
N VAL A 202 11.76 2.23 13.56
CA VAL A 202 10.75 3.14 14.11
C VAL A 202 11.31 4.03 15.18
N SER A 203 10.92 5.29 15.19
CA SER A 203 11.21 6.23 16.28
C SER A 203 10.01 7.11 16.60
N PRO A 204 9.85 7.57 17.86
CA PRO A 204 8.89 8.62 18.18
C PRO A 204 9.43 9.94 17.64
N GLN A 205 8.57 10.95 17.60
CA GLN A 205 8.94 12.34 17.45
C GLN A 205 8.97 13.02 18.84
N SER A 206 9.60 14.19 18.92
CA SER A 206 9.65 14.99 20.16
C SER A 206 8.26 15.39 20.66
N ASP A 207 7.31 15.63 19.74
CA ASP A 207 5.89 15.79 20.09
C ASP A 207 5.25 14.42 20.19
N MET A 208 4.86 14.02 21.38
CA MET A 208 4.17 12.76 21.68
C MET A 208 2.82 12.59 20.97
N ARG A 209 2.25 13.66 20.41
CA ARG A 209 1.03 13.63 19.61
C ARG A 209 1.30 13.45 18.12
N ALA A 210 2.53 13.66 17.70
CA ALA A 210 2.93 13.48 16.31
C ALA A 210 2.96 11.98 15.94
N PRO A 211 2.75 11.64 14.66
CA PRO A 211 2.91 10.28 14.18
C PRO A 211 4.30 9.73 14.50
N TRP A 212 4.40 8.43 14.76
CA TRP A 212 5.68 7.74 14.77
C TRP A 212 6.31 7.82 13.38
N LEU A 213 7.61 7.82 13.30
CA LEU A 213 8.34 7.73 12.05
C LEU A 213 8.65 6.26 11.74
N ILE A 214 8.60 5.88 10.47
CA ILE A 214 8.94 4.54 10.01
C ILE A 214 9.73 4.58 8.71
N ARG A 215 10.80 3.76 8.64
CA ARG A 215 11.59 3.52 7.43
C ARG A 215 11.78 2.03 7.24
N THR A 216 11.60 1.53 6.02
CA THR A 216 11.60 0.09 5.76
C THR A 216 12.63 -0.28 4.70
N PHE A 217 13.48 -1.27 5.01
CA PHE A 217 14.26 -2.03 4.04
C PHE A 217 13.47 -3.27 3.64
N GLU A 218 13.11 -3.37 2.38
CA GLU A 218 12.15 -4.39 1.94
C GLU A 218 12.82 -5.57 1.25
N ARG A 219 12.48 -6.76 1.72
CA ARG A 219 12.91 -8.04 1.14
C ARG A 219 12.32 -8.22 -0.26
N GLY A 220 13.15 -8.58 -1.21
CA GLY A 220 12.77 -8.76 -2.62
C GLY A 220 12.96 -7.49 -3.45
N VAL A 221 12.84 -6.30 -2.84
CA VAL A 221 13.29 -5.03 -3.42
C VAL A 221 14.77 -4.82 -3.14
N GLU A 222 15.24 -5.29 -1.98
CA GLU A 222 16.63 -5.19 -1.47
C GLU A 222 17.12 -3.74 -1.36
N ALA A 223 16.19 -2.85 -1.02
CA ALA A 223 16.44 -1.41 -0.82
C ALA A 223 15.42 -0.81 0.16
N GLU A 224 15.68 0.43 0.57
CA GLU A 224 14.69 1.22 1.30
C GLU A 224 13.52 1.60 0.39
N THR A 225 12.29 1.32 0.83
CA THR A 225 11.05 1.66 0.12
C THR A 225 10.38 2.88 0.74
N LEU A 226 9.48 3.50 -0.02
CA LEU A 226 8.76 4.70 0.43
C LEU A 226 7.75 4.39 1.53
N ALA A 227 7.15 3.20 1.51
CA ALA A 227 6.25 2.71 2.56
C ALA A 227 6.02 1.20 2.40
N CYS A 228 5.79 0.52 3.53
CA CYS A 228 5.40 -0.90 3.58
C CYS A 228 4.19 -1.05 4.53
N GLY A 229 3.02 -1.37 3.98
CA GLY A 229 1.78 -1.47 4.78
C GLY A 229 1.85 -2.55 5.85
N THR A 230 2.27 -3.77 5.49
CA THR A 230 2.42 -4.89 6.43
C THR A 230 3.51 -4.64 7.47
N GLY A 231 4.59 -3.96 7.07
CA GLY A 231 5.63 -3.51 8.00
C GLY A 231 5.12 -2.48 9.01
N THR A 232 4.25 -1.56 8.57
CA THR A 232 3.60 -0.59 9.47
C THR A 232 2.69 -1.29 10.48
N VAL A 233 1.94 -2.32 10.04
CA VAL A 233 1.11 -3.12 10.96
C VAL A 233 1.99 -3.85 11.98
N ALA A 234 3.06 -4.51 11.55
CA ALA A 234 4.00 -5.18 12.44
C ALA A 234 4.60 -4.20 13.47
N ALA A 235 4.96 -2.99 13.03
CA ALA A 235 5.49 -1.93 13.89
C ALA A 235 4.45 -1.48 14.94
N GLY A 236 3.21 -1.22 14.53
CA GLY A 236 2.12 -0.83 15.44
C GLY A 236 1.83 -1.88 16.50
N LEU A 237 1.80 -3.15 16.11
CA LEU A 237 1.60 -4.27 17.04
C LEU A 237 2.79 -4.47 17.98
N ALA A 238 4.04 -4.28 17.50
CA ALA A 238 5.23 -4.36 18.35
C ALA A 238 5.25 -3.26 19.42
N LEU A 239 4.93 -2.02 19.04
CA LEU A 239 4.84 -0.90 19.99
C LEU A 239 3.73 -1.12 21.02
N ALA A 240 2.57 -1.62 20.58
CA ALA A 240 1.44 -1.91 21.47
C ALA A 240 1.77 -3.06 22.45
N ALA A 241 2.40 -4.15 21.98
CA ALA A 241 2.83 -5.27 22.82
C ALA A 241 3.83 -4.83 23.89
N ARG A 242 4.70 -3.86 23.59
CA ARG A 242 5.69 -3.27 24.49
C ARG A 242 5.15 -2.08 25.31
N ARG A 243 3.89 -1.69 25.10
CA ARG A 243 3.24 -0.57 25.79
C ARG A 243 3.94 0.79 25.54
N GLU A 244 4.63 0.92 24.41
CA GLU A 244 5.25 2.19 24.01
C GLU A 244 4.30 3.07 23.20
N ALA A 245 3.28 2.48 22.56
CA ALA A 245 2.16 3.21 21.97
C ALA A 245 0.85 2.47 22.17
N GLY A 246 -0.24 3.22 22.33
CA GLY A 246 -1.60 2.68 22.25
C GLY A 246 -2.06 2.54 20.81
N LEU A 247 -3.07 1.68 20.57
CA LEU A 247 -3.78 1.64 19.29
C LEU A 247 -5.08 2.45 19.38
N PRO A 248 -5.47 3.21 18.33
CA PRO A 248 -4.78 3.30 17.04
C PRO A 248 -3.47 4.08 17.11
N VAL A 249 -2.48 3.68 16.30
CA VAL A 249 -1.20 4.38 16.17
C VAL A 249 -0.95 4.77 14.73
N THR A 250 -0.47 6.00 14.52
CA THR A 250 -0.17 6.54 13.19
C THR A 250 1.32 6.63 12.96
N PHE A 251 1.74 6.26 11.77
CA PHE A 251 3.12 6.35 11.31
C PHE A 251 3.21 7.26 10.10
N ARG A 252 4.27 8.06 10.05
CA ARG A 252 4.69 8.77 8.84
C ARG A 252 5.83 8.01 8.20
N SER A 253 5.61 7.57 6.97
CA SER A 253 6.60 6.83 6.19
C SER A 253 7.57 7.77 5.47
N ARG A 254 8.66 7.23 4.93
CA ARG A 254 9.63 7.99 4.13
C ARG A 254 8.99 8.72 2.93
N GLY A 255 7.97 8.15 2.35
CA GLY A 255 7.21 8.77 1.25
C GLY A 255 6.33 9.95 1.67
N GLY A 256 6.21 10.23 2.97
CA GLY A 256 5.41 11.31 3.53
C GLY A 256 3.97 10.95 3.91
N PRO A 257 3.24 10.06 3.20
CA PRO A 257 1.90 9.66 3.60
C PRO A 257 1.86 8.97 4.96
N GLU A 258 0.79 9.22 5.68
CA GLU A 258 0.54 8.59 6.98
C GLU A 258 -0.24 7.29 6.81
N LEU A 259 0.11 6.31 7.65
CA LEU A 259 -0.57 5.03 7.78
C LEU A 259 -0.98 4.85 9.24
N THR A 260 -2.24 4.49 9.49
CA THR A 260 -2.74 4.26 10.84
C THR A 260 -3.11 2.79 11.02
N VAL A 261 -2.62 2.21 12.10
CA VAL A 261 -2.93 0.83 12.52
C VAL A 261 -3.90 0.88 13.67
N ARG A 262 -5.00 0.15 13.57
CA ARG A 262 -5.91 -0.13 14.68
C ARG A 262 -6.14 -1.63 14.81
N ALA A 263 -6.25 -2.13 16.02
CA ALA A 263 -6.53 -3.51 16.32
C ALA A 263 -7.02 -3.68 17.77
N GLN A 264 -7.58 -4.83 18.05
CA GLN A 264 -7.85 -5.30 19.40
C GLN A 264 -6.71 -6.23 19.83
N VAL A 265 -5.95 -5.83 20.85
CA VAL A 265 -4.78 -6.59 21.31
C VAL A 265 -5.20 -7.57 22.41
N GLY A 266 -5.10 -8.87 22.13
CA GLY A 266 -5.25 -9.96 23.10
C GLY A 266 -3.93 -10.32 23.78
N ALA A 267 -3.89 -11.44 24.47
CA ALA A 267 -2.70 -11.89 25.21
C ALA A 267 -1.51 -12.27 24.29
N SER A 268 -1.79 -12.88 23.14
CA SER A 268 -0.77 -13.36 22.20
C SER A 268 -1.08 -13.00 20.73
N ARG A 269 -2.28 -12.49 20.45
CA ARG A 269 -2.74 -12.16 19.10
C ARG A 269 -3.46 -10.83 19.08
N ALA A 270 -3.37 -10.16 17.94
CA ALA A 270 -4.18 -9.02 17.57
C ALA A 270 -5.34 -9.48 16.68
N HIS A 271 -6.53 -9.00 16.98
CA HIS A 271 -7.78 -9.24 16.26
C HIS A 271 -8.31 -7.96 15.66
N ASP A 272 -9.19 -8.08 14.67
CA ASP A 272 -9.81 -6.92 13.99
C ASP A 272 -8.75 -5.88 13.58
N VAL A 273 -7.70 -6.37 12.91
CA VAL A 273 -6.54 -5.56 12.51
C VAL A 273 -6.88 -4.79 11.26
N TRP A 274 -6.73 -3.47 11.30
CA TRP A 274 -6.99 -2.59 10.18
C TRP A 274 -5.79 -1.69 9.90
N LEU A 275 -5.54 -1.51 8.63
CA LEU A 275 -4.59 -0.53 8.11
C LEU A 275 -5.36 0.55 7.37
N ARG A 276 -5.29 1.78 7.86
CA ARG A 276 -5.79 2.97 7.18
C ARG A 276 -4.66 3.65 6.43
N GLY A 277 -4.91 4.07 5.21
CA GLY A 277 -3.94 4.79 4.43
C GLY A 277 -4.54 5.48 3.21
N GLN A 278 -3.73 6.37 2.65
CA GLN A 278 -4.14 7.15 1.51
C GLN A 278 -4.30 6.29 0.26
N GLY A 279 -5.48 6.38 -0.38
CA GLY A 279 -5.70 5.97 -1.76
C GLY A 279 -6.11 7.20 -2.57
N ARG A 280 -5.18 7.92 -3.19
CA ARG A 280 -5.46 9.19 -3.85
C ARG A 280 -5.45 9.08 -5.37
N ARG A 281 -6.52 9.55 -6.03
CA ARG A 281 -6.54 9.71 -7.48
C ARG A 281 -5.68 10.93 -7.85
N LEU A 282 -4.71 10.72 -8.74
CA LEU A 282 -3.85 11.77 -9.28
C LEU A 282 -4.50 12.43 -10.50
N PHE A 283 -4.91 11.61 -11.47
CA PHE A 283 -5.59 12.03 -12.67
C PHE A 283 -6.35 10.85 -13.30
N ARG A 284 -7.09 11.12 -14.34
CA ARG A 284 -7.68 10.12 -15.24
C ARG A 284 -7.28 10.45 -16.67
N GLY A 285 -7.22 9.43 -17.53
CA GLY A 285 -6.87 9.58 -18.93
C GLY A 285 -7.44 8.44 -19.77
N VAL A 286 -7.19 8.49 -21.06
CA VAL A 286 -7.53 7.42 -21.99
C VAL A 286 -6.21 6.85 -22.52
N TRP A 287 -6.04 5.54 -22.34
CA TRP A 287 -4.96 4.78 -22.95
C TRP A 287 -5.41 4.36 -24.35
N GLU A 288 -4.79 4.93 -25.37
CA GLU A 288 -5.03 4.54 -26.75
C GLU A 288 -4.38 3.18 -26.99
N ASP A 289 -5.21 2.18 -27.31
CA ASP A 289 -4.68 0.88 -27.70
C ASP A 289 -3.83 1.10 -28.96
N GLN A 290 -2.55 0.90 -28.84
CA GLN A 290 -1.72 0.69 -30.02
C GLN A 290 -2.23 -0.61 -30.65
N GLU A 291 -3.04 -0.50 -31.69
CA GLU A 291 -3.35 -1.66 -32.52
C GLU A 291 -2.02 -2.31 -32.85
N ASP A 292 -1.88 -3.61 -32.51
CA ASP A 292 -0.70 -4.40 -32.82
C ASP A 292 -0.33 -4.08 -34.26
N GLY A 293 0.84 -3.44 -34.41
CA GLY A 293 1.25 -2.83 -35.67
C GLY A 293 1.17 -3.84 -36.82
N ARG A 294 0.49 -3.39 -37.87
CA ARG A 294 0.73 -3.92 -39.20
C ARG A 294 2.08 -3.46 -39.69
#